data_4957d7e46ccc0026bd23d55e6ea9fe02
#
_entry.id   4957d7e46ccc0026bd23d55e6ea9fe02
#
_cell.length_a   1.000
_cell.length_b   1.000
_cell.length_c   1.000
_cell.angle_alpha   90.00
_cell.angle_beta   90.00
_cell.angle_gamma   90.00
#
_symmetry.space_group_name_H-M   'P 1'
#
loop_
_entity.id
_entity.type
_entity.pdbx_description
1 polymer ?
#
loop_
_entity_poly.entity_id
_entity_poly.type
_entity_poly.pdbx_seq_one_letter_code
_entity_poly.pdbx_strand_id
1 'polypeptide(L)'
;MKLNEWINQQIPAIADELNEINKQHFDIENSIGFTGRDKIYEVLHKLQEVLFPGIYTYKPLDETRVQLSISHNLSSAAIELRDIIEKVLVYHQTKSGCECKEEQCREKADEIVMNLMNKMPEIRKMIQTDIEAAYNGDPAAISTEEILLSYPSTLAVCIHRIAHELYKMNVQIIPRIMSEYSHKLTGIDIHPGATIGESFFIDHGTGVVIGETCTIGKNVKIYQGVTLGALSFPLDENGNPIKGVKRHPNIGDNVVIYAGATIL
;
A
#
# COMPACT_ATOMS: atom_id res chain seq x y z
N MET A 1 43.17 -4.13 25.90
CA MET A 1 42.10 -3.11 26.06
C MET A 1 40.83 -3.83 26.44
N LYS A 2 40.19 -3.46 27.52
CA LYS A 2 38.90 -4.03 27.94
C LYS A 2 37.79 -3.37 27.14
N LEU A 3 36.65 -4.02 26.95
CA LEU A 3 35.51 -3.54 26.15
C LEU A 3 35.08 -2.13 26.57
N ASN A 4 34.96 -1.85 27.86
CA ASN A 4 34.56 -0.52 28.35
C ASN A 4 35.57 0.59 28.01
N GLU A 5 36.85 0.30 27.97
CA GLU A 5 37.87 1.24 27.54
C GLU A 5 37.75 1.51 26.02
N TRP A 6 37.52 0.44 25.25
CA TRP A 6 37.33 0.54 23.82
C TRP A 6 36.06 1.34 23.50
N ILE A 7 34.94 1.08 24.17
CA ILE A 7 33.68 1.84 23.99
C ILE A 7 33.94 3.32 24.18
N ASN A 8 34.56 3.72 25.26
CA ASN A 8 34.83 5.12 25.60
C ASN A 8 35.77 5.82 24.62
N GLN A 9 36.72 5.08 24.03
CA GLN A 9 37.73 5.63 23.13
C GLN A 9 37.29 5.62 21.65
N GLN A 10 36.60 4.56 21.20
CA GLN A 10 36.34 4.36 19.76
C GLN A 10 34.91 4.71 19.35
N ILE A 11 33.92 4.49 20.22
CA ILE A 11 32.50 4.75 19.83
C ILE A 11 32.25 6.21 19.41
N PRO A 12 32.79 7.24 20.07
CA PRO A 12 32.57 8.62 19.59
C PRO A 12 33.05 8.85 18.16
N ALA A 13 34.23 8.39 17.81
CA ALA A 13 34.76 8.54 16.44
C ALA A 13 33.92 7.78 15.41
N ILE A 14 33.51 6.56 15.74
CA ILE A 14 32.61 5.75 14.89
C ILE A 14 31.25 6.46 14.72
N ALA A 15 30.72 7.01 15.80
CA ALA A 15 29.44 7.74 15.75
C ALA A 15 29.52 8.99 14.88
N ASP A 16 30.62 9.74 14.96
CA ASP A 16 30.86 10.92 14.12
C ASP A 16 30.98 10.53 12.63
N GLU A 17 31.73 9.48 12.32
CA GLU A 17 31.86 8.98 10.95
C GLU A 17 30.52 8.52 10.38
N LEU A 18 29.74 7.73 11.15
CA LEU A 18 28.40 7.31 10.75
C LEU A 18 27.45 8.50 10.54
N ASN A 19 27.53 9.52 11.40
CA ASN A 19 26.72 10.71 11.28
C ASN A 19 27.03 11.50 10.00
N GLU A 20 28.31 11.67 9.65
CA GLU A 20 28.72 12.32 8.40
C GLU A 20 28.26 11.53 7.16
N ILE A 21 28.38 10.21 7.16
CA ILE A 21 27.85 9.36 6.08
C ILE A 21 26.33 9.55 5.95
N ASN A 22 25.61 9.50 7.08
CA ASN A 22 24.16 9.64 7.08
C ASN A 22 23.69 11.00 6.54
N LYS A 23 24.35 12.11 6.93
CA LYS A 23 24.04 13.46 6.43
C LYS A 23 24.18 13.59 4.91
N GLN A 24 25.11 12.85 4.30
CA GLN A 24 25.32 12.87 2.85
C GLN A 24 24.20 12.16 2.08
N HIS A 25 23.51 11.19 2.69
CA HIS A 25 22.59 10.30 2.02
C HIS A 25 21.13 10.45 2.45
N PHE A 26 20.88 10.89 3.68
CA PHE A 26 19.55 10.96 4.27
C PHE A 26 19.26 12.31 4.89
N ASP A 27 18.05 12.82 4.65
CA ASP A 27 17.49 13.93 5.39
C ASP A 27 16.77 13.35 6.64
N ILE A 28 17.51 13.31 7.75
CA ILE A 28 17.05 12.66 8.98
C ILE A 28 15.89 13.44 9.63
N GLU A 29 15.89 14.78 9.51
CA GLU A 29 14.92 15.65 10.17
C GLU A 29 13.53 15.57 9.51
N ASN A 30 13.50 15.48 8.18
CA ASN A 30 12.25 15.55 7.41
C ASN A 30 11.72 14.18 6.98
N SER A 31 12.48 13.08 7.17
CA SER A 31 12.00 11.76 6.80
C SER A 31 10.88 11.28 7.75
N ILE A 32 9.90 10.54 7.22
CA ILE A 32 8.83 9.98 8.05
C ILE A 32 9.32 8.88 9.01
N GLY A 33 10.44 8.22 8.68
CA GLY A 33 11.07 7.17 9.48
C GLY A 33 10.16 5.96 9.75
N PHE A 34 10.59 5.08 10.63
CA PHE A 34 9.77 3.92 11.05
C PHE A 34 8.52 4.31 11.82
N THR A 35 8.57 5.39 12.58
CA THR A 35 7.38 5.91 13.29
C THR A 35 6.28 6.32 12.32
N GLY A 36 6.62 6.99 11.22
CA GLY A 36 5.64 7.34 10.18
C GLY A 36 5.12 6.11 9.44
N ARG A 37 6.00 5.13 9.18
CA ARG A 37 5.58 3.85 8.60
C ARG A 37 4.56 3.13 9.49
N ASP A 38 4.81 3.04 10.78
CA ASP A 38 3.92 2.33 11.71
C ASP A 38 2.56 3.05 11.84
N LYS A 39 2.55 4.39 11.80
CA LYS A 39 1.30 5.16 11.69
C LYS A 39 0.51 4.86 10.40
N ILE A 40 1.18 4.63 9.27
CA ILE A 40 0.51 4.21 8.03
C ILE A 40 -0.21 2.87 8.22
N TYR A 41 0.40 1.93 8.97
CA TYR A 41 -0.24 0.66 9.30
C TYR A 41 -1.48 0.86 10.19
N GLU A 42 -1.40 1.76 11.19
CA GLU A 42 -2.55 2.11 12.03
C GLU A 42 -3.69 2.73 11.22
N VAL A 43 -3.37 3.64 10.30
CA VAL A 43 -4.35 4.21 9.36
C VAL A 43 -5.01 3.12 8.51
N LEU A 44 -4.23 2.19 7.95
CA LEU A 44 -4.78 1.06 7.20
C LEU A 44 -5.76 0.23 8.04
N HIS A 45 -5.41 -0.10 9.28
CA HIS A 45 -6.32 -0.85 10.18
C HIS A 45 -7.63 -0.08 10.40
N LYS A 46 -7.58 1.23 10.68
CA LYS A 46 -8.78 2.05 10.83
C LYS A 46 -9.66 2.06 9.58
N LEU A 47 -9.04 2.18 8.39
CA LEU A 47 -9.77 2.13 7.12
C LEU A 47 -10.39 0.74 6.86
N GLN A 48 -9.73 -0.35 7.25
CA GLN A 48 -10.29 -1.70 7.18
C GLN A 48 -11.49 -1.87 8.14
N GLU A 49 -11.42 -1.34 9.36
CA GLU A 49 -12.55 -1.32 10.30
C GLU A 49 -13.75 -0.50 9.75
N VAL A 50 -13.47 0.58 9.04
CA VAL A 50 -14.51 1.38 8.35
C VAL A 50 -15.18 0.60 7.22
N LEU A 51 -14.39 -0.13 6.42
CA LEU A 51 -14.90 -0.92 5.30
C LEU A 51 -15.72 -2.14 5.77
N PHE A 52 -15.32 -2.75 6.89
CA PHE A 52 -15.92 -3.97 7.42
C PHE A 52 -16.11 -3.86 8.94
N PRO A 53 -17.03 -3.01 9.40
CA PRO A 53 -17.29 -2.84 10.82
C PRO A 53 -17.79 -4.14 11.45
N GLY A 54 -17.24 -4.47 12.62
CA GLY A 54 -17.55 -5.70 13.33
C GLY A 54 -16.78 -6.95 12.87
N ILE A 55 -16.10 -6.90 11.71
CA ILE A 55 -15.25 -7.99 11.20
C ILE A 55 -13.78 -7.76 11.60
N TYR A 56 -13.24 -6.59 11.31
CA TYR A 56 -11.85 -6.24 11.67
C TYR A 56 -11.71 -5.60 13.05
N THR A 57 -12.77 -5.59 13.85
CA THR A 57 -12.76 -5.06 15.22
C THR A 57 -12.54 -6.17 16.24
N TYR A 58 -11.71 -5.94 17.25
CA TYR A 58 -11.52 -6.88 18.37
C TYR A 58 -12.67 -6.91 19.36
N LYS A 59 -13.60 -5.95 19.29
CA LYS A 59 -14.76 -5.86 20.18
C LYS A 59 -16.04 -5.97 19.37
N PRO A 60 -17.02 -6.77 19.81
CA PRO A 60 -18.32 -6.82 19.17
C PRO A 60 -18.96 -5.42 19.12
N LEU A 61 -19.48 -5.07 17.96
CA LEU A 61 -20.24 -3.84 17.77
C LEU A 61 -21.72 -4.19 17.72
N ASP A 62 -22.52 -3.48 18.50
CA ASP A 62 -23.97 -3.48 18.32
C ASP A 62 -24.36 -2.50 17.18
N GLU A 63 -25.52 -2.69 16.58
CA GLU A 63 -25.98 -1.89 15.44
C GLU A 63 -25.98 -0.39 15.73
N THR A 64 -26.24 0.00 16.98
CA THR A 64 -26.31 1.43 17.38
C THR A 64 -24.94 2.09 17.39
N ARG A 65 -23.86 1.32 17.53
CA ARG A 65 -22.48 1.80 17.59
C ARG A 65 -21.74 1.75 16.26
N VAL A 66 -22.26 1.02 15.27
CA VAL A 66 -21.59 0.85 13.96
C VAL A 66 -21.34 2.21 13.32
N GLN A 67 -22.37 3.07 13.20
CA GLN A 67 -22.21 4.39 12.57
C GLN A 67 -21.22 5.28 13.31
N LEU A 68 -21.26 5.25 14.66
CA LEU A 68 -20.32 6.00 15.48
C LEU A 68 -18.88 5.52 15.29
N SER A 69 -18.67 4.20 15.26
CA SER A 69 -17.35 3.59 15.00
C SER A 69 -16.81 3.98 13.63
N ILE A 70 -17.63 3.88 12.58
CA ILE A 70 -17.25 4.32 11.22
C ILE A 70 -16.83 5.80 11.23
N SER A 71 -17.66 6.68 11.81
CA SER A 71 -17.38 8.13 11.84
C SER A 71 -16.10 8.43 12.61
N HIS A 72 -15.88 7.78 13.76
CA HIS A 72 -14.69 7.94 14.57
C HIS A 72 -13.42 7.51 13.82
N ASN A 73 -13.44 6.30 13.25
CA ASN A 73 -12.28 5.75 12.54
C ASN A 73 -11.96 6.52 11.25
N LEU A 74 -12.97 6.96 10.48
CA LEU A 74 -12.78 7.84 9.32
C LEU A 74 -12.13 9.16 9.72
N SER A 75 -12.62 9.82 10.77
CA SER A 75 -12.08 11.08 11.23
C SER A 75 -10.64 10.95 11.73
N SER A 76 -10.38 9.92 12.54
CA SER A 76 -9.03 9.62 13.05
C SER A 76 -8.05 9.30 11.91
N ALA A 77 -8.44 8.41 10.99
CA ALA A 77 -7.62 8.05 9.83
C ALA A 77 -7.34 9.26 8.93
N ALA A 78 -8.35 10.12 8.70
CA ALA A 78 -8.19 11.31 7.89
C ALA A 78 -7.16 12.29 8.50
N ILE A 79 -7.24 12.57 9.79
CA ILE A 79 -6.31 13.47 10.47
C ILE A 79 -4.88 12.92 10.44
N GLU A 80 -4.69 11.65 10.80
CA GLU A 80 -3.38 11.02 10.84
C GLU A 80 -2.75 10.90 9.45
N LEU A 81 -3.55 10.52 8.44
CA LEU A 81 -3.08 10.42 7.06
C LEU A 81 -2.68 11.78 6.50
N ARG A 82 -3.46 12.84 6.79
CA ARG A 82 -3.10 14.21 6.41
C ARG A 82 -1.72 14.60 6.93
N ASP A 83 -1.47 14.39 8.23
CA ASP A 83 -0.21 14.76 8.87
C ASP A 83 0.99 14.00 8.26
N ILE A 84 0.78 12.75 7.85
CA ILE A 84 1.83 11.94 7.20
C ILE A 84 2.05 12.41 5.76
N ILE A 85 0.98 12.67 4.99
CA ILE A 85 1.07 13.17 3.61
C ILE A 85 1.75 14.54 3.57
N GLU A 86 1.36 15.46 4.46
CA GLU A 86 1.99 16.79 4.59
C GLU A 86 3.51 16.65 4.76
N LYS A 87 3.98 15.82 5.69
CA LYS A 87 5.41 15.55 5.89
C LYS A 87 6.10 15.01 4.64
N VAL A 88 5.46 14.07 3.94
CA VAL A 88 6.00 13.50 2.70
C VAL A 88 6.11 14.56 1.61
N LEU A 89 5.10 15.42 1.47
CA LEU A 89 5.11 16.52 0.48
C LEU A 89 6.22 17.54 0.79
N VAL A 90 6.36 17.96 2.05
CA VAL A 90 7.43 18.87 2.51
C VAL A 90 8.80 18.26 2.20
N TYR A 91 9.03 17.02 2.58
CA TYR A 91 10.28 16.31 2.32
C TYR A 91 10.67 16.31 0.83
N HIS A 92 9.71 15.99 -0.04
CA HIS A 92 9.98 15.93 -1.49
C HIS A 92 10.21 17.30 -2.11
N GLN A 93 9.53 18.34 -1.68
CA GLN A 93 9.76 19.70 -2.16
C GLN A 93 11.16 20.20 -1.74
N THR A 94 11.53 20.00 -0.48
CA THR A 94 12.86 20.36 0.03
C THR A 94 13.97 19.66 -0.77
N LYS A 95 13.80 18.36 -1.01
CA LYS A 95 14.79 17.58 -1.77
C LYS A 95 14.89 17.97 -3.25
N SER A 96 13.82 18.51 -3.83
CA SER A 96 13.79 19.01 -5.22
C SER A 96 14.34 20.42 -5.37
N GLY A 97 14.81 21.06 -4.29
CA GLY A 97 15.33 22.42 -4.30
C GLY A 97 14.26 23.50 -4.51
N CYS A 98 12.97 23.16 -4.36
CA CYS A 98 11.87 24.11 -4.39
C CYS A 98 11.70 24.75 -3.01
N GLU A 99 11.43 26.06 -2.95
CA GLU A 99 11.00 26.69 -1.70
C GLU A 99 9.69 26.05 -1.24
N CYS A 100 9.77 25.32 -0.13
CA CYS A 100 8.62 24.68 0.47
C CYS A 100 7.75 25.75 1.15
N LYS A 101 6.55 25.96 0.62
CA LYS A 101 5.50 26.68 1.34
C LYS A 101 4.69 25.62 2.10
N GLU A 102 4.97 25.45 3.38
CA GLU A 102 4.31 24.45 4.24
C GLU A 102 2.78 24.52 4.13
N GLU A 103 2.23 25.75 4.08
CA GLU A 103 0.78 25.96 3.91
C GLU A 103 0.23 25.31 2.63
N GLN A 104 0.95 25.38 1.50
CA GLN A 104 0.54 24.74 0.25
C GLN A 104 0.63 23.20 0.32
N CYS A 105 1.64 22.68 1.03
CA CYS A 105 1.75 21.24 1.28
C CYS A 105 0.59 20.74 2.13
N ARG A 106 0.18 21.51 3.14
CA ARG A 106 -0.95 21.21 4.00
C ARG A 106 -2.27 21.23 3.24
N GLU A 107 -2.55 22.29 2.47
CA GLU A 107 -3.75 22.38 1.61
C GLU A 107 -3.83 21.19 0.65
N LYS A 108 -2.71 20.82 0.02
CA LYS A 108 -2.67 19.67 -0.87
C LYS A 108 -2.88 18.35 -0.13
N ALA A 109 -2.36 18.20 1.07
CA ALA A 109 -2.60 17.03 1.90
C ALA A 109 -4.07 16.91 2.30
N ASP A 110 -4.72 18.03 2.66
CA ASP A 110 -6.15 18.10 2.96
C ASP A 110 -6.98 17.66 1.74
N GLU A 111 -6.68 18.17 0.54
CA GLU A 111 -7.36 17.79 -0.71
C GLU A 111 -7.23 16.28 -0.99
N ILE A 112 -6.04 15.72 -0.87
CA ILE A 112 -5.79 14.29 -1.10
C ILE A 112 -6.61 13.45 -0.14
N VAL A 113 -6.60 13.79 1.15
CA VAL A 113 -7.34 13.03 2.17
C VAL A 113 -8.84 13.13 1.95
N MET A 114 -9.38 14.33 1.69
CA MET A 114 -10.82 14.50 1.38
C MET A 114 -11.21 13.65 0.17
N ASN A 115 -10.41 13.63 -0.88
CA ASN A 115 -10.65 12.81 -2.07
C ASN A 115 -10.65 11.31 -1.74
N LEU A 116 -9.70 10.83 -0.94
CA LEU A 116 -9.67 9.43 -0.52
C LEU A 116 -10.90 9.06 0.32
N MET A 117 -11.25 9.90 1.32
CA MET A 117 -12.42 9.62 2.17
C MET A 117 -13.72 9.57 1.36
N ASN A 118 -13.88 10.46 0.38
CA ASN A 118 -15.02 10.45 -0.54
C ASN A 118 -15.06 9.18 -1.43
N LYS A 119 -13.91 8.56 -1.69
CA LYS A 119 -13.80 7.31 -2.45
C LYS A 119 -14.09 6.05 -1.63
N MET A 120 -14.09 6.10 -0.30
CA MET A 120 -14.26 4.92 0.55
C MET A 120 -15.53 4.10 0.22
N PRO A 121 -16.71 4.70 -0.05
CA PRO A 121 -17.89 3.93 -0.44
C PRO A 121 -17.72 3.18 -1.77
N GLU A 122 -17.01 3.77 -2.74
CA GLU A 122 -16.72 3.13 -4.04
C GLU A 122 -15.72 1.98 -3.85
N ILE A 123 -14.67 2.19 -3.08
CA ILE A 123 -13.70 1.15 -2.71
C ILE A 123 -14.42 -0.02 -2.03
N ARG A 124 -15.34 0.24 -1.08
CA ARG A 124 -16.12 -0.80 -0.40
C ARG A 124 -16.96 -1.63 -1.37
N LYS A 125 -17.61 -0.97 -2.34
CA LYS A 125 -18.39 -1.67 -3.39
C LYS A 125 -17.49 -2.54 -4.25
N MET A 126 -16.32 -2.03 -4.64
CA MET A 126 -15.35 -2.77 -5.45
C MET A 126 -14.86 -4.02 -4.71
N ILE A 127 -14.51 -3.90 -3.43
CA ILE A 127 -14.08 -5.05 -2.62
C ILE A 127 -15.22 -6.07 -2.45
N GLN A 128 -16.47 -5.63 -2.41
CA GLN A 128 -17.61 -6.56 -2.36
C GLN A 128 -17.64 -7.47 -3.60
N THR A 129 -17.38 -6.92 -4.79
CA THR A 129 -17.32 -7.73 -6.02
C THR A 129 -16.17 -8.73 -5.99
N ASP A 130 -15.05 -8.39 -5.36
CA ASP A 130 -13.90 -9.30 -5.22
C ASP A 130 -14.20 -10.45 -4.26
N ILE A 131 -14.91 -10.17 -3.15
CA ILE A 131 -15.34 -11.18 -2.19
C ILE A 131 -16.33 -12.15 -2.85
N GLU A 132 -17.29 -11.64 -3.62
CA GLU A 132 -18.25 -12.45 -4.37
C GLU A 132 -17.55 -13.30 -5.44
N ALA A 133 -16.54 -12.75 -6.13
CA ALA A 133 -15.74 -13.50 -7.07
C ALA A 133 -14.94 -14.63 -6.40
N ALA A 134 -14.41 -14.41 -5.19
CA ALA A 134 -13.73 -15.44 -4.42
C ALA A 134 -14.72 -16.53 -3.97
N TYR A 135 -15.89 -16.17 -3.46
CA TYR A 135 -16.93 -17.11 -3.05
C TYR A 135 -17.42 -17.98 -4.21
N ASN A 136 -17.67 -17.37 -5.35
CA ASN A 136 -18.13 -18.09 -6.55
C ASN A 136 -17.01 -18.87 -7.24
N GLY A 137 -15.76 -18.45 -7.06
CA GLY A 137 -14.58 -19.01 -7.74
C GLY A 137 -13.88 -20.13 -6.97
N ASP A 138 -14.12 -20.28 -5.67
CA ASP A 138 -13.54 -21.33 -4.83
C ASP A 138 -14.62 -22.30 -4.36
N PRO A 139 -14.64 -23.55 -4.86
CA PRO A 139 -15.63 -24.54 -4.42
C PRO A 139 -15.48 -24.95 -2.94
N ALA A 140 -14.37 -24.60 -2.27
CA ALA A 140 -14.16 -24.87 -0.84
C ALA A 140 -14.72 -23.77 0.07
N ALA A 141 -15.05 -22.59 -0.48
CA ALA A 141 -15.56 -21.47 0.30
C ALA A 141 -16.98 -21.74 0.82
N ILE A 142 -17.16 -21.63 2.13
CA ILE A 142 -18.45 -21.91 2.78
C ILE A 142 -19.29 -20.62 2.89
N SER A 143 -18.64 -19.47 3.10
CA SER A 143 -19.31 -18.17 3.23
C SER A 143 -18.42 -17.00 2.84
N THR A 144 -19.03 -15.85 2.60
CA THR A 144 -18.29 -14.59 2.37
C THR A 144 -17.57 -14.10 3.64
N GLU A 145 -18.05 -14.45 4.81
CA GLU A 145 -17.38 -14.14 6.09
C GLU A 145 -16.09 -14.94 6.24
N GLU A 146 -16.09 -16.22 5.86
CA GLU A 146 -14.88 -17.04 5.83
C GLU A 146 -13.80 -16.41 4.94
N ILE A 147 -14.18 -15.93 3.75
CA ILE A 147 -13.28 -15.28 2.81
C ILE A 147 -12.68 -14.02 3.43
N LEU A 148 -13.49 -13.18 4.06
CA LEU A 148 -13.04 -11.96 4.73
C LEU A 148 -12.07 -12.23 5.88
N LEU A 149 -12.33 -13.28 6.66
CA LEU A 149 -11.56 -13.57 7.88
C LEU A 149 -10.33 -14.44 7.63
N SER A 150 -10.30 -15.24 6.56
CA SER A 150 -9.28 -16.26 6.40
C SER A 150 -8.47 -16.18 5.11
N TYR A 151 -8.98 -15.52 4.03
CA TYR A 151 -8.25 -15.49 2.76
C TYR A 151 -7.22 -14.35 2.71
N PRO A 152 -5.90 -14.65 2.61
CA PRO A 152 -4.86 -13.64 2.50
C PRO A 152 -5.04 -12.72 1.29
N SER A 153 -5.60 -13.26 0.21
CA SER A 153 -5.86 -12.53 -1.02
C SER A 153 -6.87 -11.39 -0.84
N THR A 154 -7.90 -11.60 -0.03
CA THR A 154 -8.89 -10.55 0.27
C THR A 154 -8.24 -9.38 1.00
N LEU A 155 -7.34 -9.66 1.94
CA LEU A 155 -6.55 -8.63 2.62
C LEU A 155 -5.65 -7.88 1.62
N ALA A 156 -4.95 -8.61 0.75
CA ALA A 156 -4.04 -8.02 -0.23
C ALA A 156 -4.77 -7.10 -1.21
N VAL A 157 -5.92 -7.54 -1.76
CA VAL A 157 -6.72 -6.76 -2.70
C VAL A 157 -7.35 -5.54 -2.00
N CYS A 158 -7.84 -5.69 -0.76
CA CYS A 158 -8.37 -4.59 0.04
C CYS A 158 -7.34 -3.47 0.23
N ILE A 159 -6.13 -3.81 0.66
CA ILE A 159 -5.05 -2.83 0.85
C ILE A 159 -4.64 -2.22 -0.49
N HIS A 160 -4.54 -3.03 -1.55
CA HIS A 160 -4.21 -2.53 -2.88
C HIS A 160 -5.20 -1.48 -3.37
N ARG A 161 -6.52 -1.69 -3.22
CA ARG A 161 -7.54 -0.73 -3.68
C ARG A 161 -7.43 0.61 -2.97
N ILE A 162 -7.09 0.64 -1.68
CA ILE A 162 -6.82 1.88 -0.93
C ILE A 162 -5.52 2.54 -1.42
N ALA A 163 -4.44 1.77 -1.51
CA ALA A 163 -3.13 2.26 -1.92
C ALA A 163 -3.13 2.79 -3.37
N HIS A 164 -3.90 2.15 -4.26
CA HIS A 164 -4.05 2.56 -5.65
C HIS A 164 -4.68 3.95 -5.78
N GLU A 165 -5.68 4.29 -4.98
CA GLU A 165 -6.27 5.64 -5.00
C GLU A 165 -5.25 6.71 -4.59
N LEU A 166 -4.45 6.47 -3.56
CA LEU A 166 -3.36 7.37 -3.18
C LEU A 166 -2.28 7.46 -4.27
N TYR A 167 -1.94 6.34 -4.91
CA TYR A 167 -0.98 6.31 -6.02
C TYR A 167 -1.46 7.16 -7.20
N LYS A 168 -2.74 7.08 -7.59
CA LYS A 168 -3.36 7.91 -8.64
C LYS A 168 -3.32 9.40 -8.32
N MET A 169 -3.36 9.77 -7.05
CA MET A 169 -3.21 11.15 -6.59
C MET A 169 -1.74 11.61 -6.48
N ASN A 170 -0.80 10.80 -7.00
CA ASN A 170 0.65 11.05 -6.94
C ASN A 170 1.22 11.20 -5.53
N VAL A 171 0.62 10.53 -4.55
CA VAL A 171 1.19 10.43 -3.22
C VAL A 171 2.40 9.51 -3.27
N GLN A 172 3.55 10.04 -2.86
CA GLN A 172 4.79 9.29 -2.90
C GLN A 172 4.96 8.45 -1.63
N ILE A 173 5.73 7.39 -1.72
CA ILE A 173 6.16 6.51 -0.64
C ILE A 173 5.02 5.79 0.13
N ILE A 174 3.95 6.47 0.52
CA ILE A 174 2.86 5.93 1.34
C ILE A 174 2.16 4.75 0.67
N PRO A 175 1.72 4.83 -0.62
CA PRO A 175 1.10 3.69 -1.30
C PRO A 175 2.04 2.48 -1.36
N ARG A 176 3.34 2.70 -1.54
CA ARG A 176 4.33 1.61 -1.57
C ARG A 176 4.50 0.98 -0.18
N ILE A 177 4.54 1.77 0.88
CA ILE A 177 4.58 1.24 2.26
C ILE A 177 3.34 0.37 2.56
N MET A 178 2.16 0.79 2.10
CA MET A 178 0.92 0.00 2.23
C MET A 178 1.01 -1.33 1.47
N SER A 179 1.51 -1.32 0.24
CA SER A 179 1.71 -2.54 -0.55
C SER A 179 2.73 -3.48 0.06
N GLU A 180 3.85 -2.99 0.55
CA GLU A 180 4.87 -3.83 1.21
C GLU A 180 4.39 -4.39 2.55
N TYR A 181 3.53 -3.66 3.26
CA TYR A 181 2.86 -4.20 4.45
C TYR A 181 1.96 -5.38 4.10
N SER A 182 1.15 -5.24 3.05
CA SER A 182 0.32 -6.31 2.51
C SER A 182 1.16 -7.52 2.07
N HIS A 183 2.21 -7.28 1.30
CA HIS A 183 3.13 -8.31 0.81
C HIS A 183 3.76 -9.10 1.97
N LYS A 184 4.23 -8.41 3.00
CA LYS A 184 4.78 -9.04 4.22
C LYS A 184 3.79 -9.99 4.91
N LEU A 185 2.50 -9.63 4.95
CA LEU A 185 1.47 -10.41 5.64
C LEU A 185 0.94 -11.58 4.81
N THR A 186 0.89 -11.43 3.49
CA THR A 186 0.15 -12.34 2.60
C THR A 186 1.02 -13.15 1.65
N GLY A 187 2.26 -12.71 1.42
CA GLY A 187 3.12 -13.26 0.36
C GLY A 187 2.64 -12.89 -1.07
N ILE A 188 1.75 -11.89 -1.20
CA ILE A 188 1.19 -11.39 -2.46
C ILE A 188 1.74 -9.98 -2.69
N ASP A 189 2.53 -9.78 -3.74
CA ASP A 189 3.12 -8.50 -4.12
C ASP A 189 2.30 -7.84 -5.22
N ILE A 190 1.51 -6.82 -4.87
CA ILE A 190 0.78 -6.00 -5.84
C ILE A 190 1.31 -4.57 -5.76
N HIS A 191 1.94 -4.11 -6.85
CA HIS A 191 2.38 -2.72 -6.91
C HIS A 191 1.16 -1.77 -6.90
N PRO A 192 1.17 -0.66 -6.12
CA PRO A 192 0.01 0.23 -6.01
C PRO A 192 -0.37 0.91 -7.33
N GLY A 193 0.53 0.98 -8.31
CA GLY A 193 0.26 1.48 -9.65
C GLY A 193 -0.52 0.53 -10.56
N ALA A 194 -0.63 -0.75 -10.22
CA ALA A 194 -1.40 -1.70 -11.02
C ALA A 194 -2.88 -1.32 -11.04
N THR A 195 -3.49 -1.34 -12.23
CA THR A 195 -4.92 -1.07 -12.41
C THR A 195 -5.67 -2.40 -12.46
N ILE A 196 -6.58 -2.63 -11.53
CA ILE A 196 -7.30 -3.90 -11.39
C ILE A 196 -8.81 -3.65 -11.42
N GLY A 197 -9.51 -4.30 -12.34
CA GLY A 197 -10.96 -4.23 -12.50
C GLY A 197 -11.74 -4.86 -11.34
N GLU A 198 -13.06 -4.87 -11.46
CA GLU A 198 -13.97 -5.50 -10.49
C GLU A 198 -13.94 -7.03 -10.57
N SER A 199 -14.37 -7.69 -9.49
CA SER A 199 -14.46 -9.16 -9.42
C SER A 199 -13.10 -9.84 -9.63
N PHE A 200 -12.07 -9.31 -9.00
CA PHE A 200 -10.72 -9.87 -9.06
C PHE A 200 -10.49 -10.86 -7.91
N PHE A 201 -10.08 -12.08 -8.26
CA PHE A 201 -9.82 -13.13 -7.28
C PHE A 201 -8.42 -13.72 -7.42
N ILE A 202 -7.68 -13.75 -6.34
CA ILE A 202 -6.41 -14.48 -6.21
C ILE A 202 -6.64 -15.71 -5.35
N ASP A 203 -6.49 -16.89 -5.92
CA ASP A 203 -6.65 -18.16 -5.23
C ASP A 203 -5.30 -18.62 -4.63
N HIS A 204 -5.27 -18.99 -3.35
CA HIS A 204 -4.07 -19.25 -2.53
C HIS A 204 -3.14 -18.04 -2.40
N GLY A 205 -2.56 -17.58 -3.49
CA GLY A 205 -1.89 -16.28 -3.65
C GLY A 205 -0.41 -16.25 -3.34
N THR A 206 0.17 -17.18 -2.58
CA THR A 206 1.59 -17.15 -2.24
C THR A 206 2.48 -17.01 -3.47
N GLY A 207 3.34 -15.99 -3.48
CA GLY A 207 4.30 -15.74 -4.56
C GLY A 207 3.70 -15.08 -5.81
N VAL A 208 2.49 -14.55 -5.75
CA VAL A 208 1.93 -13.70 -6.80
C VAL A 208 2.68 -12.38 -6.84
N VAL A 209 3.06 -11.93 -8.05
CA VAL A 209 3.70 -10.63 -8.30
C VAL A 209 2.95 -9.90 -9.41
N ILE A 210 2.45 -8.70 -9.13
CA ILE A 210 1.76 -7.84 -10.10
C ILE A 210 2.49 -6.49 -10.19
N GLY A 211 3.11 -6.24 -11.34
CA GLY A 211 3.97 -5.08 -11.56
C GLY A 211 3.23 -3.76 -11.76
N GLU A 212 3.96 -2.64 -11.57
CA GLU A 212 3.48 -1.27 -11.51
C GLU A 212 2.50 -0.85 -12.62
N THR A 213 2.83 -1.16 -13.86
CA THR A 213 2.04 -0.71 -15.01
C THR A 213 1.14 -1.81 -15.59
N CYS A 214 0.88 -2.86 -14.80
CA CYS A 214 -0.05 -3.92 -15.18
C CYS A 214 -1.48 -3.37 -15.23
N THR A 215 -2.24 -3.82 -16.23
CA THR A 215 -3.68 -3.56 -16.32
C THR A 215 -4.41 -4.89 -16.36
N ILE A 216 -5.35 -5.08 -15.44
CA ILE A 216 -6.15 -6.29 -15.29
C ILE A 216 -7.63 -5.91 -15.45
N GLY A 217 -8.33 -6.59 -16.34
CA GLY A 217 -9.74 -6.39 -16.60
C GLY A 217 -10.66 -6.93 -15.50
N LYS A 218 -11.94 -7.12 -15.83
CA LYS A 218 -12.98 -7.61 -14.92
C LYS A 218 -13.02 -9.13 -14.90
N ASN A 219 -13.51 -9.71 -13.78
CA ASN A 219 -13.69 -11.17 -13.63
C ASN A 219 -12.41 -11.97 -13.90
N VAL A 220 -11.28 -11.49 -13.42
CA VAL A 220 -10.00 -12.18 -13.59
C VAL A 220 -9.69 -13.01 -12.35
N LYS A 221 -9.36 -14.29 -12.55
CA LYS A 221 -8.87 -15.19 -11.50
C LYS A 221 -7.43 -15.55 -11.76
N ILE A 222 -6.58 -15.45 -10.73
CA ILE A 222 -5.18 -15.91 -10.79
C ILE A 222 -4.88 -16.84 -9.61
N TYR A 223 -3.92 -17.74 -9.80
CA TYR A 223 -3.48 -18.67 -8.78
C TYR A 223 -2.12 -18.30 -8.21
N GLN A 224 -1.69 -19.04 -7.19
CA GLN A 224 -0.38 -18.84 -6.54
C GLN A 224 0.78 -18.86 -7.54
N GLY A 225 1.84 -18.08 -7.25
CA GLY A 225 3.06 -18.05 -8.04
C GLY A 225 2.95 -17.38 -9.42
N VAL A 226 1.78 -16.80 -9.75
CA VAL A 226 1.63 -16.05 -11.00
C VAL A 226 2.45 -14.77 -10.95
N THR A 227 3.23 -14.52 -12.01
CA THR A 227 4.01 -13.30 -12.19
C THR A 227 3.51 -12.52 -13.40
N LEU A 228 3.02 -11.29 -13.17
CA LEU A 228 2.75 -10.30 -14.22
C LEU A 228 3.88 -9.27 -14.20
N GLY A 229 4.96 -9.62 -14.90
CA GLY A 229 6.25 -8.95 -14.84
C GLY A 229 6.56 -8.11 -16.08
N ALA A 230 7.78 -7.56 -16.13
CA ALA A 230 8.30 -6.86 -17.29
C ALA A 230 9.36 -7.71 -18.00
N LEU A 231 9.24 -7.87 -19.32
CA LEU A 231 10.24 -8.54 -20.14
C LEU A 231 11.57 -7.77 -20.16
N SER A 232 11.49 -6.45 -20.23
CA SER A 232 12.64 -5.55 -20.28
C SER A 232 12.25 -4.16 -19.81
N PHE A 233 13.25 -3.32 -19.57
CA PHE A 233 13.02 -1.89 -19.28
C PHE A 233 13.87 -1.04 -20.21
N PRO A 234 13.35 0.04 -20.80
CA PRO A 234 14.15 1.00 -21.52
C PRO A 234 15.15 1.67 -20.57
N LEU A 235 16.35 1.90 -21.07
CA LEU A 235 17.43 2.56 -20.33
C LEU A 235 17.63 3.99 -20.86
N ASP A 236 18.03 4.90 -19.98
CA ASP A 236 18.49 6.24 -20.37
C ASP A 236 19.93 6.21 -20.93
N GLU A 237 20.45 7.36 -21.31
CA GLU A 237 21.80 7.51 -21.87
C GLU A 237 22.91 7.08 -20.89
N ASN A 238 22.61 7.00 -19.59
CA ASN A 238 23.53 6.60 -18.53
C ASN A 238 23.37 5.11 -18.14
N GLY A 239 22.49 4.38 -18.81
CA GLY A 239 22.20 2.96 -18.51
C GLY A 239 21.25 2.74 -17.33
N ASN A 240 20.54 3.76 -16.85
CA ASN A 240 19.59 3.62 -15.77
C ASN A 240 18.18 3.33 -16.32
N PRO A 241 17.36 2.52 -15.63
CA PRO A 241 15.99 2.26 -16.03
C PRO A 241 15.13 3.54 -16.04
N ILE A 242 14.48 3.80 -17.17
CA ILE A 242 13.51 4.91 -17.28
C ILE A 242 12.29 4.58 -16.42
N LYS A 243 11.94 5.48 -15.50
CA LYS A 243 10.83 5.29 -14.55
C LYS A 243 9.48 5.64 -15.17
N GLY A 244 8.39 5.02 -14.67
CA GLY A 244 7.01 5.39 -15.00
C GLY A 244 6.53 4.97 -16.40
N VAL A 245 7.34 4.27 -17.20
CA VAL A 245 6.93 3.81 -18.53
C VAL A 245 6.21 2.48 -18.48
N LYS A 246 5.26 2.27 -19.41
CA LYS A 246 4.54 1.01 -19.56
C LYS A 246 5.53 -0.13 -19.88
N ARG A 247 5.50 -1.20 -19.05
CA ARG A 247 6.41 -2.35 -19.19
C ARG A 247 5.81 -3.68 -18.72
N HIS A 248 4.61 -3.67 -18.15
CA HIS A 248 3.93 -4.86 -17.64
C HIS A 248 2.74 -5.22 -18.54
N PRO A 249 2.24 -6.47 -18.52
CA PRO A 249 1.21 -6.94 -19.43
C PRO A 249 -0.16 -6.27 -19.20
N ASN A 250 -1.02 -6.40 -20.21
CA ASN A 250 -2.45 -6.13 -20.12
C ASN A 250 -3.20 -7.47 -20.15
N ILE A 251 -4.00 -7.70 -19.10
CA ILE A 251 -4.87 -8.87 -18.98
C ILE A 251 -6.30 -8.40 -19.27
N GLY A 252 -6.98 -9.08 -20.21
CA GLY A 252 -8.37 -8.77 -20.55
C GLY A 252 -9.37 -9.25 -19.49
N ASP A 253 -10.66 -9.06 -19.80
CA ASP A 253 -11.75 -9.53 -18.96
C ASP A 253 -11.92 -11.06 -19.03
N ASN A 254 -12.45 -11.64 -17.94
CA ASN A 254 -12.80 -13.07 -17.86
C ASN A 254 -11.62 -14.05 -18.07
N VAL A 255 -10.41 -13.62 -17.70
CA VAL A 255 -9.20 -14.42 -17.85
C VAL A 255 -8.95 -15.23 -16.58
N VAL A 256 -8.54 -16.49 -16.75
CA VAL A 256 -8.02 -17.35 -15.67
C VAL A 256 -6.56 -17.65 -15.94
N ILE A 257 -5.67 -17.32 -14.98
CA ILE A 257 -4.23 -17.57 -15.07
C ILE A 257 -3.84 -18.61 -14.03
N TYR A 258 -3.42 -19.77 -14.47
CA TYR A 258 -3.09 -20.90 -13.60
C TYR A 258 -1.73 -20.75 -12.91
N ALA A 259 -1.56 -21.56 -11.86
CA ALA A 259 -0.44 -21.52 -10.94
C ALA A 259 0.93 -21.49 -11.61
N GLY A 260 1.81 -20.61 -11.13
CA GLY A 260 3.20 -20.50 -11.58
C GLY A 260 3.40 -19.89 -12.97
N ALA A 261 2.34 -19.42 -13.64
CA ALA A 261 2.46 -18.79 -14.95
C ALA A 261 3.21 -17.44 -14.85
N THR A 262 4.09 -17.17 -15.84
CA THR A 262 4.77 -15.87 -15.98
C THR A 262 4.32 -15.24 -17.30
N ILE A 263 3.80 -14.01 -17.20
CA ILE A 263 3.36 -13.19 -18.33
C ILE A 263 4.17 -11.87 -18.28
N LEU A 264 4.83 -11.55 -19.40
CA LEU A 264 5.76 -10.41 -19.50
C LEU A 264 5.33 -9.44 -20.60
#